data_faccd1d4abbe15516118f9fd919f5e4e
#
_entry.id   faccd1d4abbe15516118f9fd919f5e4e
#
_cell.length_a   1.000
_cell.length_b   1.000
_cell.length_c   1.000
_cell.angle_alpha   90.00
_cell.angle_beta   90.00
_cell.angle_gamma   90.00
#
_symmetry.space_group_name_H-M   'P 1'
#
loop_
_entity.id
_entity.type
_entity.pdbx_description
1 polymer ?
#
loop_
_entity_poly.entity_id
_entity_poly.type
_entity_poly.pdbx_seq_one_letter_code
_entity_poly.pdbx_strand_id
1 'polypeptide(L)'
;MRRERREPRANWRQRCEDSGFFFHSMGGTYWDESVSYCFSSSQIDRLESATAELHQLCLQAAEEAVRARRFAEFAIPEPFHERVAQSWRQREPTLYGRFDFSWDGEGEPKLLEYNAILSDVPYICQQ
;
A
#
# COMPACT_ATOMS: atom_id res chain seq x y z
N MET A 1 3.27 18.29 -6.40
CA MET A 1 2.66 18.00 -5.07
C MET A 1 2.82 19.20 -4.15
N ARG A 2 1.78 19.58 -3.41
CA ARG A 2 1.82 20.75 -2.50
C ARG A 2 1.22 20.34 -1.15
N ARG A 3 1.98 20.58 -0.06
CA ARG A 3 1.50 20.40 1.31
C ARG A 3 0.86 21.70 1.78
N GLU A 4 -0.39 21.63 2.22
CA GLU A 4 -1.18 22.79 2.68
C GLU A 4 -1.61 22.59 4.13
N ARG A 5 -1.60 23.69 4.90
CA ARG A 5 -2.27 23.73 6.19
C ARG A 5 -3.75 23.99 5.97
N ARG A 6 -4.58 23.29 6.76
CA ARG A 6 -6.03 23.44 6.74
C ARG A 6 -6.58 23.53 8.16
N GLU A 7 -7.71 24.18 8.28
CA GLU A 7 -8.48 24.12 9.51
C GLU A 7 -9.03 22.68 9.66
N PRO A 8 -8.80 22.01 10.81
CA PRO A 8 -9.35 20.69 11.05
C PRO A 8 -10.88 20.68 10.91
N ARG A 9 -11.44 19.68 10.26
CA ARG A 9 -12.89 19.53 10.17
C ARG A 9 -13.51 19.40 11.58
N ALA A 10 -14.64 20.03 11.82
CA ALA A 10 -15.38 19.79 13.04
C ALA A 10 -15.69 18.28 13.16
N ASN A 11 -15.59 17.72 14.36
CA ASN A 11 -15.90 16.32 14.67
C ASN A 11 -15.08 15.27 13.87
N TRP A 12 -13.90 15.60 13.35
CA TRP A 12 -13.10 14.66 12.57
C TRP A 12 -12.77 13.36 13.33
N ARG A 13 -12.55 13.43 14.65
CA ARG A 13 -12.30 12.24 15.47
C ARG A 13 -13.48 11.30 15.47
N GLN A 14 -14.69 11.83 15.69
CA GLN A 14 -15.92 11.03 15.65
C GLN A 14 -16.09 10.39 14.27
N ARG A 15 -15.82 11.13 13.19
CA ARG A 15 -15.89 10.58 11.83
C ARG A 15 -14.88 9.44 11.60
N CYS A 16 -13.67 9.55 12.17
CA CYS A 16 -12.70 8.46 12.15
C CYS A 16 -13.25 7.23 12.89
N GLU A 17 -13.79 7.42 14.09
CA GLU A 17 -14.37 6.37 14.93
C GLU A 17 -15.58 5.71 14.26
N ASP A 18 -16.46 6.50 13.66
CA ASP A 18 -17.64 6.02 12.90
C ASP A 18 -17.23 5.15 11.70
N SER A 19 -16.05 5.41 11.12
CA SER A 19 -15.47 4.59 10.05
C SER A 19 -14.59 3.43 10.54
N GLY A 20 -14.51 3.21 11.87
CA GLY A 20 -13.70 2.16 12.47
C GLY A 20 -12.23 2.52 12.69
N PHE A 21 -11.84 3.77 12.45
CA PHE A 21 -10.47 4.25 12.67
C PHE A 21 -10.30 4.79 14.09
N PHE A 22 -10.12 3.89 15.06
CA PHE A 22 -10.05 4.23 16.50
C PHE A 22 -8.66 4.68 16.96
N PHE A 23 -7.61 4.43 16.20
CA PHE A 23 -6.23 4.72 16.60
C PHE A 23 -5.68 6.06 16.08
N HIS A 24 -6.56 6.97 15.66
CA HIS A 24 -6.20 8.29 15.12
C HIS A 24 -5.31 9.15 16.06
N SER A 25 -5.35 8.90 17.38
CA SER A 25 -4.56 9.62 18.37
C SER A 25 -3.64 8.69 19.20
N MET A 26 -3.31 7.50 18.70
CA MET A 26 -2.51 6.51 19.42
C MET A 26 -1.06 7.00 19.64
N GLY A 27 -0.65 7.08 20.90
CA GLY A 27 0.71 7.52 21.26
C GLY A 27 1.02 8.99 20.97
N GLY A 28 0.00 9.80 20.67
CA GLY A 28 0.13 11.21 20.29
C GLY A 28 -0.76 11.55 19.10
N THR A 29 -0.27 12.36 18.18
CA THR A 29 -0.97 12.65 16.93
C THR A 29 -0.56 11.64 15.86
N TYR A 30 -1.34 10.60 15.66
CA TYR A 30 -1.15 9.65 14.57
C TYR A 30 -1.72 10.21 13.26
N TRP A 31 -2.94 10.76 13.31
CA TRP A 31 -3.59 11.45 12.19
C TRP A 31 -3.57 12.96 12.38
N ASP A 32 -2.93 13.70 11.47
CA ASP A 32 -2.87 15.16 11.50
C ASP A 32 -3.90 15.77 10.54
N GLU A 33 -5.07 16.12 11.06
CA GLU A 33 -6.16 16.72 10.30
C GLU A 33 -5.87 18.15 9.84
N SER A 34 -4.81 18.79 10.39
CA SER A 34 -4.44 20.17 10.03
C SER A 34 -3.65 20.28 8.73
N VAL A 35 -3.38 19.16 8.07
CA VAL A 35 -2.54 19.09 6.88
C VAL A 35 -3.20 18.29 5.78
N SER A 36 -3.09 18.76 4.53
CA SER A 36 -3.45 18.02 3.33
C SER A 36 -2.35 18.11 2.27
N TYR A 37 -2.31 17.11 1.40
CA TYR A 37 -1.45 17.11 0.23
C TYR A 37 -2.32 17.25 -1.02
N CYS A 38 -2.00 18.24 -1.84
CA CYS A 38 -2.70 18.52 -3.08
C CYS A 38 -1.85 18.01 -4.26
N PHE A 39 -2.46 17.24 -5.12
CA PHE A 39 -1.86 16.71 -6.35
C PHE A 39 -2.59 17.27 -7.56
N SER A 40 -1.88 17.49 -8.66
CA SER A 40 -2.52 17.68 -9.96
C SER A 40 -2.96 16.34 -10.54
N SER A 41 -3.91 16.37 -11.51
CA SER A 41 -4.32 15.14 -12.20
C SER A 41 -3.12 14.41 -12.82
N SER A 42 -2.22 15.14 -13.48
CA SER A 42 -1.01 14.55 -14.07
C SER A 42 -0.07 13.89 -13.05
N GLN A 43 -0.06 14.38 -11.81
CA GLN A 43 0.70 13.76 -10.72
C GLN A 43 0.02 12.46 -10.26
N ILE A 44 -1.30 12.43 -10.21
CA ILE A 44 -2.05 11.19 -9.90
C ILE A 44 -1.85 10.16 -11.01
N ASP A 45 -2.02 10.55 -12.28
CA ASP A 45 -1.81 9.66 -13.43
C ASP A 45 -0.42 9.01 -13.40
N ARG A 46 0.61 9.77 -13.00
CA ARG A 46 1.98 9.26 -12.87
C ARG A 46 2.12 8.24 -11.74
N LEU A 47 1.52 8.51 -10.57
CA LEU A 47 1.52 7.55 -9.45
C LEU A 47 0.77 6.27 -9.82
N GLU A 48 -0.37 6.38 -10.49
CA GLU A 48 -1.14 5.23 -10.96
C GLU A 48 -0.33 4.40 -11.97
N SER A 49 0.30 5.04 -12.95
CA SER A 49 1.15 4.37 -13.93
C SER A 49 2.33 3.65 -13.28
N ALA A 50 3.06 4.33 -12.39
CA ALA A 50 4.18 3.74 -11.66
C ALA A 50 3.73 2.56 -10.78
N THR A 51 2.58 2.70 -10.11
CA THR A 51 2.00 1.63 -9.29
C THR A 51 1.64 0.41 -10.14
N ALA A 52 0.99 0.62 -11.28
CA ALA A 52 0.59 -0.46 -12.17
C ALA A 52 1.81 -1.21 -12.74
N GLU A 53 2.84 -0.49 -13.19
CA GLU A 53 4.07 -1.08 -13.70
C GLU A 53 4.81 -1.88 -12.64
N LEU A 54 5.01 -1.31 -11.45
CA LEU A 54 5.67 -1.97 -10.34
C LEU A 54 4.90 -3.20 -9.88
N HIS A 55 3.58 -3.15 -9.86
CA HIS A 55 2.78 -4.32 -9.52
C HIS A 55 3.01 -5.47 -10.51
N GLN A 56 3.04 -5.19 -11.81
CA GLN A 56 3.36 -6.20 -12.82
C GLN A 56 4.77 -6.78 -12.65
N LEU A 57 5.76 -5.95 -12.33
CA LEU A 57 7.12 -6.42 -12.06
C LEU A 57 7.16 -7.31 -10.81
N CYS A 58 6.44 -6.97 -9.75
CA CYS A 58 6.33 -7.82 -8.56
C CYS A 58 5.68 -9.18 -8.87
N LEU A 59 4.62 -9.20 -9.70
CA LEU A 59 4.00 -10.45 -10.13
C LEU A 59 4.95 -11.31 -10.97
N GLN A 60 5.71 -10.70 -11.88
CA GLN A 60 6.73 -11.41 -12.66
C GLN A 60 7.83 -12.00 -11.77
N ALA A 61 8.30 -11.25 -10.78
CA ALA A 61 9.29 -11.73 -9.82
C ALA A 61 8.77 -12.91 -8.99
N ALA A 62 7.50 -12.84 -8.55
CA ALA A 62 6.85 -13.94 -7.83
C ALA A 62 6.68 -15.18 -8.72
N GLU A 63 6.24 -15.01 -9.97
CA GLU A 63 6.14 -16.11 -10.95
C GLU A 63 7.48 -16.81 -11.14
N GLU A 64 8.56 -16.04 -11.32
CA GLU A 64 9.90 -16.59 -11.50
C GLU A 64 10.37 -17.36 -10.24
N ALA A 65 10.14 -16.80 -9.06
CA ALA A 65 10.48 -17.42 -7.79
C ALA A 65 9.75 -18.76 -7.59
N VAL A 66 8.45 -18.80 -7.89
CA VAL A 66 7.63 -20.02 -7.78
C VAL A 66 8.05 -21.04 -8.83
N ARG A 67 8.23 -20.63 -10.09
CA ARG A 67 8.64 -21.50 -11.21
C ARG A 67 10.01 -22.16 -10.96
N ALA A 68 10.96 -21.38 -10.44
CA ALA A 68 12.30 -21.85 -10.12
C ALA A 68 12.39 -22.50 -8.72
N ARG A 69 11.29 -22.58 -7.97
CA ARG A 69 11.21 -23.12 -6.59
C ARG A 69 12.22 -22.47 -5.63
N ARG A 70 12.42 -21.16 -5.77
CA ARG A 70 13.40 -20.39 -4.98
C ARG A 70 12.86 -19.97 -3.60
N PHE A 71 11.99 -20.77 -3.01
CA PHE A 71 11.29 -20.46 -1.77
C PHE A 71 12.22 -20.20 -0.57
N ALA A 72 13.34 -20.93 -0.50
CA ALA A 72 14.32 -20.76 0.57
C ALA A 72 14.97 -19.37 0.58
N GLU A 73 15.13 -18.75 -0.60
CA GLU A 73 15.68 -17.40 -0.72
C GLU A 73 14.76 -16.33 -0.12
N PHE A 74 13.45 -16.65 -0.03
CA PHE A 74 12.44 -15.81 0.59
C PHE A 74 12.09 -16.24 2.01
N ALA A 75 12.94 -17.08 2.64
CA ALA A 75 12.75 -17.62 3.98
C ALA A 75 11.40 -18.32 4.18
N ILE A 76 10.81 -18.89 3.13
CA ILE A 76 9.58 -19.67 3.20
C ILE A 76 9.94 -21.08 3.68
N PRO A 77 9.42 -21.56 4.84
CA PRO A 77 9.73 -22.89 5.35
C PRO A 77 9.24 -24.00 4.40
N GLU A 78 10.03 -25.07 4.30
CA GLU A 78 9.78 -26.20 3.39
C GLU A 78 8.34 -26.74 3.40
N PRO A 79 7.70 -26.93 4.57
CA PRO A 79 6.31 -27.44 4.61
C PRO A 79 5.28 -26.59 3.88
N PHE A 80 5.60 -25.31 3.61
CA PHE A 80 4.71 -24.37 2.92
C PHE A 80 4.99 -24.23 1.41
N HIS A 81 6.10 -24.77 0.89
CA HIS A 81 6.51 -24.59 -0.50
C HIS A 81 5.43 -25.03 -1.49
N GLU A 82 4.84 -26.21 -1.28
CA GLU A 82 3.82 -26.72 -2.20
C GLU A 82 2.52 -25.94 -2.08
N ARG A 83 2.16 -25.50 -0.89
CA ARG A 83 0.96 -24.66 -0.67
C ARG A 83 1.08 -23.31 -1.39
N VAL A 84 2.24 -22.66 -1.28
CA VAL A 84 2.51 -21.40 -2.00
C VAL A 84 2.45 -21.62 -3.52
N ALA A 85 3.09 -22.68 -4.02
CA ALA A 85 3.06 -23.01 -5.44
C ALA A 85 1.64 -23.31 -5.94
N GLN A 86 0.82 -23.97 -5.13
CA GLN A 86 -0.56 -24.29 -5.46
C GLN A 86 -1.42 -23.03 -5.50
N SER A 87 -1.35 -22.17 -4.48
CA SER A 87 -2.05 -20.88 -4.43
C SER A 87 -1.73 -20.03 -5.66
N TRP A 88 -0.46 -19.96 -6.02
CA TRP A 88 -0.03 -19.26 -7.23
C TRP A 88 -0.63 -19.85 -8.51
N ARG A 89 -0.60 -21.18 -8.68
CA ARG A 89 -1.19 -21.85 -9.85
C ARG A 89 -2.71 -21.67 -9.94
N GLN A 90 -3.38 -21.62 -8.80
CA GLN A 90 -4.84 -21.38 -8.71
C GLN A 90 -5.21 -19.92 -8.95
N ARG A 91 -4.23 -19.01 -9.06
CA ARG A 91 -4.44 -17.57 -9.21
C ARG A 91 -5.38 -17.03 -8.14
N GLU A 92 -5.14 -17.42 -6.88
CA GLU A 92 -5.90 -16.88 -5.77
C GLU A 92 -5.81 -15.36 -5.76
N PRO A 93 -6.95 -14.65 -5.60
CA PRO A 93 -6.97 -13.20 -5.76
C PRO A 93 -6.16 -12.51 -4.66
N THR A 94 -5.35 -11.56 -5.06
CA THR A 94 -4.75 -10.57 -4.14
C THR A 94 -5.81 -9.53 -3.85
N LEU A 95 -6.14 -9.30 -2.58
CA LEU A 95 -7.21 -8.36 -2.22
C LEU A 95 -6.71 -6.93 -2.20
N TYR A 96 -5.48 -6.71 -1.70
CA TYR A 96 -4.98 -5.37 -1.47
C TYR A 96 -3.46 -5.33 -1.30
N GLY A 97 -2.87 -4.18 -1.64
CA GLY A 97 -1.48 -3.88 -1.38
C GLY A 97 -1.24 -2.38 -1.32
N ARG A 98 -0.17 -1.96 -0.64
CA ARG A 98 0.25 -0.57 -0.55
C ARG A 98 1.69 -0.44 -1.02
N PHE A 99 1.91 0.43 -2.01
CA PHE A 99 3.23 0.87 -2.39
C PHE A 99 3.59 2.15 -1.64
N ASP A 100 4.74 2.17 -1.01
CA ASP A 100 5.29 3.35 -0.37
C ASP A 100 6.35 3.95 -1.30
N PHE A 101 6.17 5.23 -1.65
CA PHE A 101 7.04 5.95 -2.57
C PHE A 101 7.78 7.09 -1.89
N SER A 102 9.02 7.32 -2.30
CA SER A 102 9.70 8.60 -2.12
C SER A 102 9.52 9.43 -3.39
N TRP A 103 8.87 10.59 -3.28
CA TRP A 103 8.57 11.45 -4.41
C TRP A 103 8.35 12.91 -3.98
N ASP A 104 8.92 13.83 -4.73
CA ASP A 104 8.76 15.27 -4.52
C ASP A 104 7.64 15.91 -5.37
N GLY A 105 7.00 15.12 -6.24
CA GLY A 105 5.97 15.57 -7.16
C GLY A 105 6.49 15.85 -8.57
N GLU A 106 7.78 15.65 -8.82
CA GLU A 106 8.44 15.78 -10.12
C GLU A 106 9.18 14.48 -10.47
N GLY A 107 9.42 14.25 -11.76
CA GLY A 107 10.09 13.04 -12.22
C GLY A 107 9.34 11.74 -11.87
N GLU A 108 10.08 10.65 -11.71
CA GLU A 108 9.52 9.32 -11.42
C GLU A 108 9.49 9.05 -9.91
N PRO A 109 8.37 8.53 -9.37
CA PRO A 109 8.30 8.05 -8.00
C PRO A 109 9.30 6.90 -7.76
N LYS A 110 10.02 6.96 -6.65
CA LYS A 110 10.97 5.90 -6.27
C LYS A 110 10.31 4.97 -5.27
N LEU A 111 10.24 3.69 -5.61
CA LEU A 111 9.72 2.67 -4.71
C LEU A 111 10.60 2.55 -3.46
N LEU A 112 9.98 2.59 -2.31
CA LEU A 112 10.59 2.28 -1.02
C LEU A 112 10.24 0.86 -0.61
N GLU A 113 8.94 0.53 -0.57
CA GLU A 113 8.48 -0.83 -0.25
C GLU A 113 7.12 -1.13 -0.89
N TYR A 114 6.81 -2.42 -0.98
CA TYR A 114 5.49 -2.92 -1.32
C TYR A 114 4.97 -3.84 -0.21
N ASN A 115 3.90 -3.42 0.44
CA ASN A 115 3.17 -4.22 1.43
C ASN A 115 1.99 -4.89 0.73
N ALA A 116 2.14 -6.18 0.38
CA ALA A 116 1.16 -6.92 -0.41
C ALA A 116 -0.06 -7.40 0.39
N ILE A 117 0.05 -7.48 1.71
CA ILE A 117 -1.05 -7.80 2.64
C ILE A 117 -0.96 -6.85 3.82
N LEU A 118 -2.02 -6.09 4.05
CA LEU A 118 -2.12 -5.19 5.19
C LEU A 118 -3.34 -5.56 6.04
N SER A 119 -3.10 -5.75 7.33
CA SER A 119 -4.17 -6.01 8.30
C SER A 119 -5.07 -4.79 8.53
N ASP A 120 -4.55 -3.59 8.28
CA ASP A 120 -5.20 -2.32 8.66
C ASP A 120 -5.95 -1.65 7.50
N VAL A 121 -6.02 -2.31 6.36
CA VAL A 121 -6.65 -1.85 5.12
C VAL A 121 -8.10 -1.38 5.24
N PRO A 122 -8.99 -2.06 6.00
CA PRO A 122 -10.38 -1.64 6.08
C PRO A 122 -10.56 -0.19 6.53
N TYR A 123 -9.59 0.33 7.28
CA TYR A 123 -9.68 1.67 7.87
C TYR A 123 -9.17 2.78 6.94
N ILE A 124 -8.24 2.46 6.03
CA ILE A 124 -7.64 3.45 5.12
C ILE A 124 -8.53 3.72 3.91
N CYS A 125 -9.28 2.73 3.44
CA CYS A 125 -10.12 2.85 2.24
C CYS A 125 -11.48 3.51 2.46
N GLN A 126 -11.87 3.82 3.69
CA GLN A 126 -13.17 4.43 4.02
C GLN A 126 -13.12 5.96 4.15
N GLN A 127 -12.01 6.59 3.84
CA GLN A 127 -11.83 8.05 3.90
C GLN A 127 -11.82 8.70 2.53
#